data_fecb88124a1f4292dca43ccece49d6b9
#
_entry.id   fecb88124a1f4292dca43ccece49d6b9
#
_cell.length_a   1.000
_cell.length_b   1.000
_cell.length_c   1.000
_cell.angle_alpha   90.00
_cell.angle_beta   90.00
_cell.angle_gamma   90.00
#
_symmetry.space_group_name_H-M   'P 1'
#
loop_
_entity.id
_entity.type
_entity.pdbx_description
1 polymer ?
#
loop_
_entity_poly.entity_id
_entity_poly.type
_entity_poly.pdbx_seq_one_letter_code
_entity_poly.pdbx_strand_id
1 'polypeptide(L)'
;MIKKIGIPKEVKKDEGRVSLIPEHISQFTGLADIFVESGAGLGSGFSDKDYTKAGAKILDSPAELYGNSDIICKVKEPQEQEFELLDSSHVLFGYLHLASNLDLTKKLLEKKLTGIATEMIMDNNIYPLLIPMSKIAGNLAIQKGMQFLEYSSGGKGVLLSSISEKKNAKVTVIGCGEVGKSSISKAISIGANVTAIDLNEKVLEDLKKVYGDSINTLKGDTKESTNAIRSADLIIGAVLIPGKKPPVVIKNEDISKMEKGTVIIDVAIDQGGCVEKVKANTHSEPFTVRAGVLVSAIANLPGAVPKTSSIELSRALQKYVYFLLEEDLCENY
;
A
#
# COMPACT_ATOMS: atom_id res chain seq x y z
N MET A 1 -9.10 33.21 -7.39
CA MET A 1 -9.97 32.82 -6.24
C MET A 1 -9.16 31.92 -5.32
N ILE A 2 -9.26 32.01 -4.00
CA ILE A 2 -8.57 31.10 -3.07
C ILE A 2 -9.21 29.72 -3.22
N LYS A 3 -8.40 28.68 -3.54
CA LYS A 3 -8.88 27.30 -3.69
C LYS A 3 -9.26 26.72 -2.32
N LYS A 4 -10.19 25.78 -2.33
CA LYS A 4 -10.74 25.15 -1.14
C LYS A 4 -10.44 23.65 -1.14
N ILE A 5 -9.69 23.18 -0.14
CA ILE A 5 -9.34 21.77 0.02
C ILE A 5 -10.25 21.12 1.06
N GLY A 6 -10.94 20.06 0.70
CA GLY A 6 -11.69 19.21 1.60
C GLY A 6 -10.95 17.92 1.91
N ILE A 7 -10.85 17.59 3.19
CA ILE A 7 -10.26 16.36 3.70
C ILE A 7 -11.36 15.56 4.38
N PRO A 8 -12.06 14.67 3.66
CA PRO A 8 -13.13 13.87 4.25
C PRO A 8 -12.59 12.76 5.13
N LYS A 9 -13.45 12.27 6.01
CA LYS A 9 -13.22 11.03 6.73
C LYS A 9 -13.34 9.85 5.77
N GLU A 10 -12.36 8.94 5.82
CA GLU A 10 -12.44 7.73 5.01
C GLU A 10 -13.55 6.80 5.54
N VAL A 11 -14.39 6.34 4.61
CA VAL A 11 -15.56 5.52 4.93
C VAL A 11 -15.41 4.06 4.48
N LYS A 12 -14.30 3.75 3.79
CA LYS A 12 -13.97 2.37 3.42
C LYS A 12 -13.68 1.55 4.67
N LYS A 13 -14.21 0.33 4.72
CA LYS A 13 -14.00 -0.58 5.85
C LYS A 13 -12.51 -0.76 6.15
N ASP A 14 -12.16 -0.71 7.43
CA ASP A 14 -10.78 -0.87 7.95
C ASP A 14 -9.80 0.21 7.44
N GLU A 15 -10.30 1.39 6.99
CA GLU A 15 -9.48 2.53 6.60
C GLU A 15 -9.47 3.60 7.69
N GLY A 16 -8.35 3.73 8.39
CA GLY A 16 -8.16 4.72 9.46
C GLY A 16 -7.17 5.81 9.10
N ARG A 17 -6.66 5.82 7.86
CA ARG A 17 -5.73 6.86 7.40
C ARG A 17 -6.48 8.14 7.07
N VAL A 18 -5.72 9.23 6.99
CA VAL A 18 -6.14 10.53 6.46
C VAL A 18 -5.09 11.01 5.46
N SER A 19 -5.52 11.71 4.42
CA SER A 19 -4.64 12.15 3.32
C SER A 19 -3.61 13.19 3.76
N LEU A 20 -4.04 14.19 4.53
CA LEU A 20 -3.19 15.26 5.03
C LEU A 20 -3.29 15.36 6.55
N ILE A 21 -2.14 15.41 7.23
CA ILE A 21 -2.05 15.55 8.68
C ILE A 21 -1.94 17.03 9.11
N PRO A 22 -2.26 17.37 10.37
CA PRO A 22 -2.21 18.76 10.86
C PRO A 22 -0.89 19.49 10.61
N GLU A 23 0.24 18.81 10.86
CA GLU A 23 1.58 19.37 10.65
C GLU A 23 1.79 19.87 9.22
N HIS A 24 1.30 19.12 8.24
CA HIS A 24 1.51 19.43 6.82
C HIS A 24 0.50 20.42 6.27
N ILE A 25 -0.74 20.45 6.76
CA ILE A 25 -1.73 21.42 6.29
C ILE A 25 -1.39 22.85 6.72
N SER A 26 -0.68 23.03 7.84
CA SER A 26 -0.24 24.37 8.29
C SER A 26 0.58 25.12 7.24
N GLN A 27 1.24 24.40 6.34
CA GLN A 27 2.05 24.96 5.25
C GLN A 27 1.18 25.56 4.12
N PHE A 28 -0.09 25.17 4.02
CA PHE A 28 -1.02 25.69 3.02
C PHE A 28 -1.87 26.87 3.55
N THR A 29 -1.69 27.24 4.82
CA THR A 29 -2.41 28.36 5.43
C THR A 29 -2.08 29.65 4.67
N GLY A 30 -3.12 30.36 4.21
CA GLY A 30 -2.98 31.57 3.38
C GLY A 30 -2.90 31.30 1.87
N LEU A 31 -2.68 30.04 1.44
CA LEU A 31 -2.74 29.61 0.04
C LEU A 31 -4.10 28.99 -0.29
N ALA A 32 -4.72 28.29 0.65
CA ALA A 32 -6.02 27.66 0.50
C ALA A 32 -6.85 27.76 1.79
N ASP A 33 -8.17 27.72 1.64
CA ASP A 33 -9.06 27.38 2.74
C ASP A 33 -9.12 25.87 2.89
N ILE A 34 -8.83 25.36 4.10
CA ILE A 34 -8.78 23.92 4.36
C ILE A 34 -9.94 23.52 5.26
N PHE A 35 -10.74 22.60 4.76
CA PHE A 35 -11.87 22.00 5.47
C PHE A 35 -11.56 20.53 5.80
N VAL A 36 -11.86 20.13 7.01
CA VAL A 36 -11.66 18.75 7.48
C VAL A 36 -12.96 18.26 8.09
N GLU A 37 -13.40 17.08 7.68
CA GLU A 37 -14.56 16.44 8.29
C GLU A 37 -14.26 16.05 9.72
N SER A 38 -15.21 16.31 10.63
CA SER A 38 -15.06 15.97 12.04
C SER A 38 -14.71 14.49 12.24
N GLY A 39 -13.64 14.26 12.97
CA GLY A 39 -13.11 12.92 13.22
C GLY A 39 -12.33 12.28 12.09
N ALA A 40 -12.04 12.97 10.99
CA ALA A 40 -11.28 12.41 9.86
C ALA A 40 -9.88 11.88 10.26
N GLY A 41 -9.20 12.57 11.17
CA GLY A 41 -7.86 12.18 11.64
C GLY A 41 -7.82 11.18 12.78
N LEU A 42 -8.94 10.85 13.41
CA LEU A 42 -8.96 10.06 14.66
C LEU A 42 -8.33 8.68 14.50
N GLY A 43 -8.59 7.98 13.40
CA GLY A 43 -7.99 6.68 13.11
C GLY A 43 -6.45 6.72 13.05
N SER A 44 -5.88 7.86 12.72
CA SER A 44 -4.44 8.12 12.65
C SER A 44 -3.89 8.83 13.89
N GLY A 45 -4.74 9.06 14.91
CA GLY A 45 -4.35 9.68 16.18
C GLY A 45 -4.23 11.21 16.14
N PHE A 46 -4.92 11.86 15.19
CA PHE A 46 -5.01 13.32 15.08
C PHE A 46 -6.44 13.77 15.42
N SER A 47 -6.57 14.68 16.38
CA SER A 47 -7.86 15.21 16.80
C SER A 47 -8.29 16.42 15.94
N ASP A 48 -9.58 16.74 15.95
CA ASP A 48 -10.13 17.96 15.32
C ASP A 48 -9.46 19.23 15.87
N LYS A 49 -9.06 19.23 17.15
CA LYS A 49 -8.31 20.33 17.77
C LYS A 49 -6.93 20.52 17.15
N ASP A 50 -6.27 19.43 16.74
CA ASP A 50 -4.96 19.51 16.10
C ASP A 50 -5.10 20.14 14.71
N TYR A 51 -6.14 19.80 13.97
CA TYR A 51 -6.46 20.41 12.67
C TYR A 51 -6.84 21.88 12.81
N THR A 52 -7.66 22.23 13.79
CA THR A 52 -8.03 23.63 14.05
C THR A 52 -6.80 24.48 14.40
N LYS A 53 -5.89 23.98 15.24
CA LYS A 53 -4.63 24.65 15.56
C LYS A 53 -3.73 24.84 14.34
N ALA A 54 -3.81 23.94 13.38
CA ALA A 54 -3.07 24.00 12.11
C ALA A 54 -3.72 24.92 11.07
N GLY A 55 -4.85 25.55 11.39
CA GLY A 55 -5.55 26.52 10.53
C GLY A 55 -6.71 25.97 9.72
N ALA A 56 -7.09 24.69 9.88
CA ALA A 56 -8.25 24.13 9.21
C ALA A 56 -9.57 24.50 9.91
N LYS A 57 -10.64 24.49 9.13
CA LYS A 57 -12.03 24.58 9.62
C LYS A 57 -12.63 23.18 9.68
N ILE A 58 -13.16 22.79 10.82
CA ILE A 58 -13.85 21.51 10.99
C ILE A 58 -15.30 21.66 10.53
N LEU A 59 -15.77 20.69 9.74
CA LEU A 59 -17.16 20.58 9.29
C LEU A 59 -17.76 19.29 9.80
N ASP A 60 -19.00 19.35 10.26
CA ASP A 60 -19.64 18.25 11.00
C ASP A 60 -20.24 17.16 10.10
N SER A 61 -20.43 17.46 8.80
CA SER A 61 -21.01 16.50 7.87
C SER A 61 -20.25 16.42 6.54
N PRO A 62 -20.27 15.23 5.90
CA PRO A 62 -19.69 15.08 4.55
C PRO A 62 -20.35 16.02 3.54
N ALA A 63 -21.68 16.25 3.61
CA ALA A 63 -22.38 17.13 2.69
C ALA A 63 -21.86 18.58 2.78
N GLU A 64 -21.61 19.08 3.99
CA GLU A 64 -21.00 20.41 4.17
C GLU A 64 -19.56 20.43 3.65
N LEU A 65 -18.79 19.38 3.89
CA LEU A 65 -17.40 19.32 3.42
C LEU A 65 -17.33 19.39 1.89
N TYR A 66 -18.03 18.48 1.21
CA TYR A 66 -18.02 18.43 -0.24
C TYR A 66 -18.57 19.71 -0.84
N GLY A 67 -19.69 20.24 -0.33
CA GLY A 67 -20.29 21.50 -0.83
C GLY A 67 -19.45 22.77 -0.61
N ASN A 68 -18.45 22.72 0.27
CA ASN A 68 -17.52 23.82 0.54
C ASN A 68 -16.14 23.64 -0.08
N SER A 69 -15.90 22.60 -0.86
CA SER A 69 -14.56 22.24 -1.33
C SER A 69 -14.49 22.19 -2.86
N ASP A 70 -13.37 22.61 -3.42
CA ASP A 70 -13.06 22.47 -4.85
C ASP A 70 -12.21 21.21 -5.09
N ILE A 71 -11.28 20.92 -4.18
CA ILE A 71 -10.36 19.78 -4.24
C ILE A 71 -10.68 18.84 -3.08
N ILE A 72 -11.09 17.62 -3.41
CA ILE A 72 -11.35 16.57 -2.42
C ILE A 72 -10.11 15.69 -2.30
N CYS A 73 -9.37 15.82 -1.20
CA CYS A 73 -8.13 15.10 -0.95
C CYS A 73 -8.39 13.86 -0.09
N LYS A 74 -8.40 12.68 -0.70
CA LYS A 74 -8.69 11.39 -0.06
C LYS A 74 -7.49 10.46 -0.06
N VAL A 75 -7.55 9.44 0.79
CA VAL A 75 -6.64 8.30 0.71
C VAL A 75 -7.15 7.28 -0.31
N LYS A 76 -8.42 6.88 -0.20
CA LYS A 76 -9.03 5.84 -1.03
C LYS A 76 -10.05 6.40 -2.03
N GLU A 77 -10.35 5.55 -3.01
CA GLU A 77 -11.42 5.79 -3.97
C GLU A 77 -12.76 6.06 -3.27
N PRO A 78 -13.65 6.89 -3.86
CA PRO A 78 -14.98 7.14 -3.31
C PRO A 78 -15.78 5.85 -3.16
N GLN A 79 -16.50 5.73 -2.04
CA GLN A 79 -17.44 4.65 -1.79
C GLN A 79 -18.85 5.08 -2.22
N GLU A 80 -19.80 4.13 -2.30
CA GLU A 80 -21.13 4.35 -2.84
C GLU A 80 -21.84 5.62 -2.30
N GLN A 81 -21.76 5.80 -0.98
CA GLN A 81 -22.40 6.93 -0.29
C GLN A 81 -21.78 8.29 -0.58
N GLU A 82 -20.58 8.35 -1.15
CA GLU A 82 -19.88 9.60 -1.47
C GLU A 82 -20.19 10.10 -2.89
N PHE A 83 -20.71 9.21 -3.78
CA PHE A 83 -20.98 9.60 -5.16
C PHE A 83 -22.05 10.68 -5.31
N GLU A 84 -23.04 10.72 -4.42
CA GLU A 84 -24.07 11.76 -4.46
C GLU A 84 -23.53 13.14 -4.06
N LEU A 85 -22.41 13.20 -3.36
CA LEU A 85 -21.74 14.41 -2.93
C LEU A 85 -20.75 14.96 -3.96
N LEU A 86 -20.42 14.17 -4.97
CA LEU A 86 -19.45 14.51 -6.03
C LEU A 86 -20.15 14.99 -7.29
N ASP A 87 -19.63 16.05 -7.90
CA ASP A 87 -20.08 16.57 -9.18
C ASP A 87 -18.90 17.10 -10.03
N SER A 88 -19.21 17.71 -11.18
CA SER A 88 -18.22 18.20 -12.14
C SER A 88 -17.38 19.38 -11.67
N SER A 89 -17.71 20.02 -10.55
CA SER A 89 -16.92 21.11 -9.97
C SER A 89 -15.75 20.62 -9.12
N HIS A 90 -15.75 19.31 -8.75
CA HIS A 90 -14.75 18.76 -7.88
C HIS A 90 -13.52 18.23 -8.65
N VAL A 91 -12.36 18.47 -8.06
CA VAL A 91 -11.10 17.74 -8.35
C VAL A 91 -10.93 16.67 -7.27
N LEU A 92 -11.04 15.40 -7.66
CA LEU A 92 -10.83 14.28 -6.75
C LEU A 92 -9.37 13.83 -6.80
N PHE A 93 -8.64 13.96 -5.68
CA PHE A 93 -7.23 13.67 -5.55
C PHE A 93 -7.01 12.55 -4.53
N GLY A 94 -6.60 11.35 -4.98
CA GLY A 94 -6.43 10.18 -4.13
C GLY A 94 -6.05 8.92 -4.89
N TYR A 95 -5.88 7.79 -4.19
CA TYR A 95 -5.69 6.48 -4.82
C TYR A 95 -7.01 5.97 -5.39
N LEU A 96 -7.17 6.02 -6.70
CA LEU A 96 -8.42 5.69 -7.37
C LEU A 96 -8.48 4.26 -7.91
N HIS A 97 -7.34 3.64 -8.22
CA HIS A 97 -7.22 2.28 -8.73
C HIS A 97 -8.15 1.97 -9.92
N LEU A 98 -8.33 2.94 -10.84
CA LEU A 98 -9.32 2.91 -11.93
C LEU A 98 -9.19 1.68 -12.83
N ALA A 99 -7.96 1.24 -13.12
CA ALA A 99 -7.71 0.08 -13.98
C ALA A 99 -8.28 -1.24 -13.42
N SER A 100 -8.46 -1.35 -12.11
CA SER A 100 -8.99 -2.55 -11.45
C SER A 100 -10.49 -2.46 -11.14
N ASN A 101 -11.12 -1.29 -11.37
CA ASN A 101 -12.54 -1.05 -11.03
C ASN A 101 -13.25 -0.26 -12.14
N LEU A 102 -13.76 -0.99 -13.15
CA LEU A 102 -14.46 -0.40 -14.28
C LEU A 102 -15.77 0.31 -13.90
N ASP A 103 -16.47 -0.18 -12.88
CA ASP A 103 -17.73 0.42 -12.44
C ASP A 103 -17.48 1.78 -11.77
N LEU A 104 -16.45 1.88 -10.94
CA LEU A 104 -15.97 3.14 -10.40
C LEU A 104 -15.62 4.12 -11.53
N THR A 105 -14.85 3.66 -12.51
CA THR A 105 -14.43 4.51 -13.64
C THR A 105 -15.63 5.07 -14.40
N LYS A 106 -16.65 4.24 -14.68
CA LYS A 106 -17.89 4.70 -15.34
C LYS A 106 -18.63 5.75 -14.50
N LYS A 107 -18.79 5.52 -13.19
CA LYS A 107 -19.44 6.48 -12.29
C LYS A 107 -18.73 7.83 -12.25
N LEU A 108 -17.39 7.83 -12.20
CA LEU A 108 -16.61 9.08 -12.22
C LEU A 108 -16.77 9.82 -13.55
N LEU A 109 -16.79 9.10 -14.69
CA LEU A 109 -17.05 9.68 -16.02
C LEU A 109 -18.46 10.28 -16.13
N GLU A 110 -19.48 9.60 -15.60
CA GLU A 110 -20.85 10.10 -15.55
C GLU A 110 -20.96 11.40 -14.75
N LYS A 111 -20.22 11.53 -13.66
CA LYS A 111 -20.15 12.73 -12.83
C LYS A 111 -19.35 13.87 -13.50
N LYS A 112 -18.57 13.59 -14.53
CA LYS A 112 -17.72 14.56 -15.26
C LYS A 112 -16.77 15.34 -14.36
N LEU A 113 -16.36 14.77 -13.24
CA LEU A 113 -15.40 15.38 -12.33
C LEU A 113 -13.96 15.15 -12.82
N THR A 114 -13.04 15.96 -12.36
CA THR A 114 -11.61 15.76 -12.61
C THR A 114 -11.04 14.78 -11.58
N GLY A 115 -10.64 13.59 -12.02
CA GLY A 115 -10.03 12.58 -11.15
C GLY A 115 -8.52 12.50 -11.34
N ILE A 116 -7.75 12.74 -10.28
CA ILE A 116 -6.29 12.61 -10.27
C ILE A 116 -5.91 11.39 -9.44
N ALA A 117 -5.58 10.30 -10.13
CA ALA A 117 -5.14 9.06 -9.50
C ALA A 117 -3.68 9.20 -9.03
N THR A 118 -3.50 9.35 -7.72
CA THR A 118 -2.17 9.62 -7.12
C THR A 118 -1.18 8.50 -7.38
N GLU A 119 -1.63 7.25 -7.50
CA GLU A 119 -0.81 6.10 -7.85
C GLU A 119 -0.25 6.14 -9.28
N MET A 120 -0.81 7.00 -10.13
CA MET A 120 -0.38 7.14 -11.53
C MET A 120 0.51 8.38 -11.76
N ILE A 121 0.68 9.21 -10.74
CA ILE A 121 1.60 10.36 -10.83
C ILE A 121 3.03 9.85 -10.95
N MET A 122 3.66 10.20 -12.08
CA MET A 122 5.03 9.78 -12.41
C MET A 122 5.96 11.01 -12.44
N ASP A 123 7.08 10.93 -11.73
CA ASP A 123 8.15 11.91 -11.75
C ASP A 123 9.48 11.18 -12.02
N ASN A 124 10.18 11.54 -13.10
CA ASN A 124 11.43 10.89 -13.52
C ASN A 124 11.36 9.35 -13.59
N ASN A 125 10.32 8.80 -14.18
CA ASN A 125 10.03 7.35 -14.26
C ASN A 125 9.86 6.65 -12.92
N ILE A 126 9.53 7.38 -11.86
CA ILE A 126 9.23 6.88 -10.52
C ILE A 126 7.78 7.26 -10.18
N TYR A 127 7.10 6.44 -9.43
CA TYR A 127 5.77 6.70 -8.86
C TYR A 127 5.91 7.14 -7.40
N PRO A 128 6.22 8.42 -7.12
CA PRO A 128 6.65 8.87 -5.79
C PRO A 128 5.60 8.70 -4.71
N LEU A 129 4.32 8.78 -5.07
CA LEU A 129 3.23 8.60 -4.10
C LEU A 129 2.94 7.14 -3.77
N LEU A 130 3.38 6.17 -4.60
CA LEU A 130 3.34 4.75 -4.25
C LEU A 130 4.46 4.32 -3.29
N ILE A 131 5.61 5.01 -3.31
CA ILE A 131 6.79 4.61 -2.52
C ILE A 131 6.51 4.48 -1.03
N PRO A 132 5.89 5.45 -0.33
CA PRO A 132 5.65 5.35 1.11
C PRO A 132 4.80 4.13 1.46
N MET A 133 3.71 3.92 0.74
CA MET A 133 2.81 2.79 0.99
C MET A 133 3.47 1.46 0.66
N SER A 134 4.26 1.40 -0.41
CA SER A 134 5.04 0.21 -0.78
C SER A 134 6.07 -0.16 0.31
N LYS A 135 6.77 0.84 0.86
CA LYS A 135 7.72 0.62 1.97
C LYS A 135 7.03 0.09 3.22
N ILE A 136 5.89 0.66 3.57
CA ILE A 136 5.09 0.20 4.72
C ILE A 136 4.57 -1.20 4.48
N ALA A 137 4.02 -1.49 3.29
CA ALA A 137 3.51 -2.82 2.94
C ALA A 137 4.60 -3.89 3.03
N GLY A 138 5.81 -3.62 2.53
CA GLY A 138 6.94 -4.54 2.60
C GLY A 138 7.38 -4.85 4.03
N ASN A 139 7.42 -3.84 4.90
CA ASN A 139 7.71 -4.04 6.33
C ASN A 139 6.61 -4.84 7.04
N LEU A 140 5.34 -4.52 6.76
CA LEU A 140 4.20 -5.24 7.33
C LEU A 140 4.11 -6.69 6.85
N ALA A 141 4.50 -6.96 5.61
CA ALA A 141 4.56 -8.33 5.09
C ALA A 141 5.49 -9.21 5.94
N ILE A 142 6.67 -8.71 6.32
CA ILE A 142 7.56 -9.43 7.23
C ILE A 142 6.98 -9.54 8.64
N GLN A 143 6.42 -8.46 9.18
CA GLN A 143 5.80 -8.46 10.51
C GLN A 143 4.64 -9.47 10.60
N LYS A 144 3.75 -9.50 9.60
CA LYS A 144 2.66 -10.49 9.52
C LYS A 144 3.18 -11.90 9.29
N GLY A 145 4.20 -12.05 8.43
CA GLY A 145 4.86 -13.32 8.20
C GLY A 145 5.44 -13.92 9.49
N MET A 146 6.08 -13.10 10.33
CA MET A 146 6.57 -13.53 11.65
C MET A 146 5.43 -14.04 12.52
N GLN A 147 4.34 -13.30 12.62
CA GLN A 147 3.17 -13.69 13.42
C GLN A 147 2.54 -14.99 12.89
N PHE A 148 2.42 -15.15 11.57
CA PHE A 148 1.76 -16.34 11.01
C PHE A 148 2.65 -17.60 11.03
N LEU A 149 3.98 -17.45 11.16
CA LEU A 149 4.90 -18.56 11.40
C LEU A 149 4.80 -19.15 12.80
N GLU A 150 4.16 -18.45 13.75
CA GLU A 150 3.94 -18.96 15.08
C GLU A 150 3.05 -20.21 15.07
N TYR A 151 3.33 -21.15 15.98
CA TYR A 151 2.54 -22.39 16.12
C TYR A 151 1.05 -22.12 16.41
N SER A 152 0.78 -21.09 17.20
CA SER A 152 -0.58 -20.64 17.54
C SER A 152 -1.41 -20.19 16.33
N SER A 153 -0.76 -19.71 15.28
CA SER A 153 -1.36 -19.33 14.01
C SER A 153 -1.53 -20.50 13.01
N GLY A 154 -0.99 -21.68 13.34
CA GLY A 154 -0.90 -22.83 12.44
C GLY A 154 0.36 -22.84 11.56
N GLY A 155 1.30 -21.93 11.82
CA GLY A 155 2.59 -21.87 11.18
C GLY A 155 3.56 -22.96 11.68
N LYS A 156 4.77 -23.00 11.08
CA LYS A 156 5.81 -24.00 11.40
C LYS A 156 6.35 -23.91 12.83
N GLY A 157 6.02 -22.89 13.61
CA GLY A 157 6.67 -22.64 14.92
C GLY A 157 8.12 -22.21 14.78
N VAL A 158 8.46 -21.50 13.71
CA VAL A 158 9.83 -21.06 13.39
C VAL A 158 9.95 -19.57 13.67
N LEU A 159 10.97 -19.21 14.43
CA LEU A 159 11.31 -17.81 14.66
C LEU A 159 12.07 -17.26 13.44
N LEU A 160 11.59 -16.15 12.90
CA LEU A 160 12.20 -15.54 11.72
C LEU A 160 13.51 -14.83 12.04
N SER A 161 13.61 -14.26 13.25
CA SER A 161 14.84 -13.59 13.72
C SER A 161 15.92 -14.62 14.13
N SER A 162 17.18 -14.26 13.87
CA SER A 162 18.31 -15.08 14.31
C SER A 162 18.51 -14.98 15.82
N ILE A 163 18.71 -16.14 16.47
CA ILE A 163 19.15 -16.23 17.88
C ILE A 163 20.59 -16.79 17.98
N SER A 164 20.98 -17.59 17.01
CA SER A 164 22.29 -18.23 16.97
C SER A 164 22.82 -18.30 15.54
N GLU A 165 24.09 -18.57 15.37
CA GLU A 165 24.72 -18.72 14.06
C GLU A 165 24.23 -19.94 13.26
N LYS A 166 23.37 -20.78 13.83
CA LYS A 166 22.88 -22.00 13.19
C LYS A 166 21.45 -21.82 12.66
N LYS A 167 21.32 -21.98 11.35
CA LYS A 167 20.06 -22.11 10.58
C LYS A 167 18.97 -21.07 10.90
N ASN A 168 19.10 -19.93 10.31
CA ASN A 168 18.04 -18.92 10.29
C ASN A 168 16.90 -19.33 9.37
N ALA A 169 15.68 -18.90 9.69
CA ALA A 169 14.53 -19.11 8.84
C ALA A 169 14.74 -18.54 7.44
N LYS A 170 14.20 -19.21 6.44
CA LYS A 170 14.37 -18.88 5.03
C LYS A 170 13.23 -17.98 4.57
N VAL A 171 13.57 -16.79 4.09
CA VAL A 171 12.64 -15.84 3.49
C VAL A 171 12.93 -15.75 2.00
N THR A 172 11.93 -16.02 1.17
CA THR A 172 12.01 -15.82 -0.28
C THR A 172 11.12 -14.65 -0.68
N VAL A 173 11.71 -13.63 -1.31
CA VAL A 173 11.00 -12.46 -1.82
C VAL A 173 10.98 -12.50 -3.35
N ILE A 174 9.77 -12.48 -3.93
CA ILE A 174 9.54 -12.54 -5.38
C ILE A 174 9.08 -11.17 -5.86
N GLY A 175 9.86 -10.55 -6.74
CA GLY A 175 9.70 -9.16 -7.15
C GLY A 175 10.47 -8.21 -6.23
N CYS A 176 11.48 -7.54 -6.78
CA CYS A 176 12.42 -6.69 -6.04
C CYS A 176 12.18 -5.19 -6.32
N GLY A 177 10.91 -4.79 -6.52
CA GLY A 177 10.47 -3.40 -6.51
C GLY A 177 10.48 -2.79 -5.10
N GLU A 178 9.83 -1.67 -4.87
CA GLU A 178 9.85 -0.96 -3.57
C GLU A 178 9.33 -1.82 -2.41
N VAL A 179 8.26 -2.59 -2.62
CA VAL A 179 7.73 -3.54 -1.63
C VAL A 179 8.78 -4.61 -1.32
N GLY A 180 9.32 -5.26 -2.36
CA GLY A 180 10.30 -6.33 -2.21
C GLY A 180 11.59 -5.86 -1.55
N LYS A 181 12.14 -4.71 -1.96
CA LYS A 181 13.32 -4.10 -1.33
C LYS A 181 13.11 -3.84 0.16
N SER A 182 11.92 -3.34 0.54
CA SER A 182 11.58 -3.09 1.95
C SER A 182 11.46 -4.39 2.74
N SER A 183 10.86 -5.43 2.16
CA SER A 183 10.77 -6.76 2.77
C SER A 183 12.15 -7.38 2.94
N ILE A 184 13.00 -7.30 1.91
CA ILE A 184 14.41 -7.78 1.94
C ILE A 184 15.18 -7.08 3.05
N SER A 185 15.17 -5.75 3.06
CA SER A 185 15.86 -4.95 4.06
C SER A 185 15.44 -5.33 5.49
N LYS A 186 14.13 -5.44 5.71
CA LYS A 186 13.59 -5.83 7.02
C LYS A 186 13.98 -7.27 7.41
N ALA A 187 13.87 -8.23 6.49
CA ALA A 187 14.21 -9.62 6.75
C ALA A 187 15.71 -9.81 7.07
N ILE A 188 16.59 -9.12 6.33
CA ILE A 188 18.03 -9.11 6.61
C ILE A 188 18.32 -8.49 7.98
N SER A 189 17.67 -7.35 8.32
CA SER A 189 17.90 -6.64 9.58
C SER A 189 17.58 -7.47 10.83
N ILE A 190 16.69 -8.44 10.72
CA ILE A 190 16.35 -9.38 11.82
C ILE A 190 17.10 -10.69 11.74
N GLY A 191 18.03 -10.85 10.79
CA GLY A 191 18.91 -12.00 10.67
C GLY A 191 18.31 -13.22 9.96
N ALA A 192 17.28 -13.06 9.15
CA ALA A 192 16.74 -14.14 8.33
C ALA A 192 17.70 -14.49 7.16
N ASN A 193 17.61 -15.73 6.66
CA ASN A 193 18.29 -16.14 5.42
C ASN A 193 17.45 -15.74 4.21
N VAL A 194 17.86 -14.69 3.50
CA VAL A 194 17.04 -14.05 2.48
C VAL A 194 17.46 -14.46 1.07
N THR A 195 16.49 -14.90 0.28
CA THR A 195 16.62 -15.11 -1.17
C THR A 195 15.71 -14.12 -1.91
N ALA A 196 16.28 -13.30 -2.77
CA ALA A 196 15.58 -12.38 -3.65
C ALA A 196 15.45 -12.97 -5.06
N ILE A 197 14.26 -12.91 -5.62
CA ILE A 197 13.95 -13.40 -6.97
C ILE A 197 13.38 -12.27 -7.80
N ASP A 198 14.00 -11.97 -8.95
CA ASP A 198 13.49 -11.01 -9.93
C ASP A 198 13.83 -11.45 -11.35
N LEU A 199 13.11 -10.94 -12.36
CA LEU A 199 13.44 -11.14 -13.77
C LEU A 199 14.54 -10.18 -14.22
N ASN A 200 14.68 -9.02 -13.57
CA ASN A 200 15.64 -7.98 -13.89
C ASN A 200 16.99 -8.25 -13.18
N GLU A 201 17.96 -8.73 -13.93
CA GLU A 201 19.30 -9.07 -13.40
C GLU A 201 19.99 -7.85 -12.78
N LYS A 202 19.81 -6.65 -13.35
CA LYS A 202 20.41 -5.43 -12.78
C LYS A 202 19.91 -5.13 -11.38
N VAL A 203 18.63 -5.34 -11.11
CA VAL A 203 18.06 -5.17 -9.75
C VAL A 203 18.69 -6.17 -8.78
N LEU A 204 18.91 -7.41 -9.22
CA LEU A 204 19.56 -8.46 -8.41
C LEU A 204 21.03 -8.12 -8.13
N GLU A 205 21.76 -7.62 -9.13
CA GLU A 205 23.14 -7.15 -8.96
C GLU A 205 23.23 -5.97 -7.98
N ASP A 206 22.33 -5.02 -8.08
CA ASP A 206 22.30 -3.86 -7.19
C ASP A 206 21.97 -4.26 -5.74
N LEU A 207 21.07 -5.21 -5.54
CA LEU A 207 20.83 -5.82 -4.22
C LEU A 207 22.08 -6.54 -3.68
N LYS A 208 22.79 -7.29 -4.53
CA LYS A 208 24.02 -7.98 -4.13
C LYS A 208 25.14 -7.00 -3.76
N LYS A 209 25.24 -5.85 -4.47
CA LYS A 209 26.20 -4.78 -4.09
C LYS A 209 25.87 -4.17 -2.73
N VAL A 210 24.58 -4.00 -2.40
CA VAL A 210 24.15 -3.39 -1.12
C VAL A 210 24.32 -4.34 0.04
N TYR A 211 23.93 -5.61 -0.11
CA TYR A 211 23.83 -6.56 1.01
C TYR A 211 24.93 -7.63 1.05
N GLY A 212 25.76 -7.72 0.02
CA GLY A 212 26.88 -8.66 -0.03
C GLY A 212 26.42 -10.10 0.17
N ASP A 213 27.04 -10.81 1.10
CA ASP A 213 26.73 -12.21 1.41
C ASP A 213 25.50 -12.40 2.30
N SER A 214 24.91 -11.32 2.79
CA SER A 214 23.66 -11.37 3.57
C SER A 214 22.42 -11.69 2.71
N ILE A 215 22.56 -11.73 1.37
CA ILE A 215 21.48 -12.03 0.46
C ILE A 215 21.89 -13.04 -0.61
N ASN A 216 21.01 -13.98 -0.90
CA ASN A 216 21.07 -14.79 -2.11
C ASN A 216 20.17 -14.17 -3.19
N THR A 217 20.64 -14.10 -4.44
CA THR A 217 19.87 -13.54 -5.56
C THR A 217 19.73 -14.59 -6.65
N LEU A 218 18.50 -14.78 -7.14
CA LEU A 218 18.18 -15.75 -8.19
C LEU A 218 17.34 -15.09 -9.28
N LYS A 219 17.65 -15.41 -10.52
CA LYS A 219 16.81 -15.02 -11.66
C LYS A 219 15.48 -15.79 -11.60
N GLY A 220 14.36 -15.09 -11.86
CA GLY A 220 13.04 -15.71 -11.95
C GLY A 220 12.96 -16.75 -13.09
N ASP A 221 11.93 -17.58 -13.05
CA ASP A 221 11.63 -18.63 -14.03
C ASP A 221 12.75 -19.68 -14.21
N THR A 222 13.54 -19.93 -13.17
CA THR A 222 14.57 -20.97 -13.13
C THR A 222 14.16 -22.10 -12.18
N LYS A 223 14.83 -23.25 -12.31
CA LYS A 223 14.65 -24.39 -11.41
C LYS A 223 15.10 -24.03 -9.99
N GLU A 224 16.17 -23.24 -9.87
CA GLU A 224 16.74 -22.76 -8.62
C GLU A 224 15.75 -21.82 -7.89
N SER A 225 15.14 -20.89 -8.60
CA SER A 225 14.12 -20.02 -8.04
C SER A 225 12.87 -20.79 -7.59
N THR A 226 12.43 -21.77 -8.35
CA THR A 226 11.32 -22.67 -7.97
C THR A 226 11.66 -23.46 -6.69
N ASN A 227 12.87 -23.98 -6.57
CA ASN A 227 13.31 -24.70 -5.39
C ASN A 227 13.40 -23.79 -4.17
N ALA A 228 13.89 -22.54 -4.33
CA ALA A 228 13.90 -21.55 -3.26
C ALA A 228 12.49 -21.19 -2.75
N ILE A 229 11.53 -21.06 -3.66
CA ILE A 229 10.12 -20.83 -3.30
C ILE A 229 9.57 -22.03 -2.50
N ARG A 230 9.78 -23.26 -2.94
CA ARG A 230 9.24 -24.47 -2.29
C ARG A 230 9.88 -24.78 -0.93
N SER A 231 11.12 -24.35 -0.71
CA SER A 231 11.88 -24.63 0.53
C SER A 231 11.89 -23.49 1.54
N ALA A 232 11.20 -22.38 1.25
CA ALA A 232 11.11 -21.25 2.15
C ALA A 232 10.21 -21.53 3.37
N ASP A 233 10.43 -20.78 4.44
CA ASP A 233 9.53 -20.72 5.59
C ASP A 233 8.52 -19.60 5.41
N LEU A 234 8.98 -18.45 4.87
CA LEU A 234 8.16 -17.30 4.52
C LEU A 234 8.42 -16.89 3.07
N ILE A 235 7.35 -16.71 2.31
CA ILE A 235 7.40 -16.21 0.93
C ILE A 235 6.65 -14.87 0.85
N ILE A 236 7.30 -13.86 0.27
CA ILE A 236 6.67 -12.57 0.00
C ILE A 236 6.49 -12.43 -1.51
N GLY A 237 5.25 -12.40 -1.97
CA GLY A 237 4.89 -12.07 -3.34
C GLY A 237 4.74 -10.56 -3.50
N ALA A 238 5.70 -9.93 -4.16
CA ALA A 238 5.78 -8.47 -4.31
C ALA A 238 5.90 -8.04 -5.78
N VAL A 239 5.30 -8.81 -6.69
CA VAL A 239 5.34 -8.53 -8.13
C VAL A 239 4.32 -7.44 -8.47
N LEU A 240 4.79 -6.34 -9.00
CA LEU A 240 3.97 -5.21 -9.44
C LEU A 240 4.26 -4.89 -10.90
N ILE A 241 3.21 -4.77 -11.72
CA ILE A 241 3.27 -4.16 -13.04
C ILE A 241 2.31 -2.97 -13.02
N PRO A 242 2.81 -1.73 -13.09
CA PRO A 242 1.95 -0.55 -13.03
C PRO A 242 0.80 -0.61 -14.05
N GLY A 243 -0.44 -0.40 -13.60
CA GLY A 243 -1.62 -0.40 -14.46
C GLY A 243 -2.03 -1.76 -15.05
N LYS A 244 -1.40 -2.87 -14.62
CA LYS A 244 -1.71 -4.22 -15.11
C LYS A 244 -1.82 -5.22 -13.97
N LYS A 245 -2.58 -6.29 -14.22
CA LYS A 245 -2.61 -7.44 -13.31
C LYS A 245 -1.23 -8.13 -13.29
N PRO A 246 -0.68 -8.45 -12.09
CA PRO A 246 0.57 -9.18 -12.00
C PRO A 246 0.45 -10.61 -12.56
N PRO A 247 1.55 -11.20 -13.06
CA PRO A 247 1.56 -12.60 -13.45
C PRO A 247 1.46 -13.50 -12.21
N VAL A 248 0.92 -14.71 -12.42
CA VAL A 248 0.94 -15.76 -11.40
C VAL A 248 2.36 -16.33 -11.32
N VAL A 249 3.01 -16.13 -10.18
CA VAL A 249 4.39 -16.59 -9.92
C VAL A 249 4.46 -17.73 -8.90
N ILE A 250 3.41 -17.92 -8.10
CA ILE A 250 3.29 -19.06 -7.16
C ILE A 250 2.07 -19.88 -7.57
N LYS A 251 2.32 -21.09 -8.08
CA LYS A 251 1.27 -21.99 -8.57
C LYS A 251 0.78 -22.92 -7.45
N ASN A 252 -0.44 -23.44 -7.58
CA ASN A 252 -0.98 -24.43 -6.64
C ASN A 252 -0.12 -25.70 -6.57
N GLU A 253 0.53 -26.08 -7.68
CA GLU A 253 1.48 -27.18 -7.72
C GLU A 253 2.69 -26.93 -6.80
N ASP A 254 3.18 -25.68 -6.71
CA ASP A 254 4.28 -25.33 -5.83
C ASP A 254 3.82 -25.36 -4.37
N ILE A 255 2.64 -24.80 -4.09
CA ILE A 255 2.03 -24.81 -2.74
C ILE A 255 1.89 -26.24 -2.21
N SER A 256 1.45 -27.18 -3.05
CA SER A 256 1.29 -28.59 -2.65
C SER A 256 2.61 -29.31 -2.31
N LYS A 257 3.75 -28.76 -2.74
CA LYS A 257 5.10 -29.29 -2.49
C LYS A 257 5.82 -28.58 -1.35
N MET A 258 5.22 -27.54 -0.77
CA MET A 258 5.76 -26.83 0.39
C MET A 258 5.54 -27.63 1.67
N GLU A 259 6.37 -27.36 2.66
CA GLU A 259 6.17 -27.90 4.01
C GLU A 259 4.94 -27.28 4.67
N LYS A 260 4.17 -28.06 5.43
CA LYS A 260 3.02 -27.58 6.17
C LYS A 260 3.43 -26.48 7.16
N GLY A 261 2.61 -25.46 7.30
CA GLY A 261 2.89 -24.29 8.13
C GLY A 261 3.81 -23.26 7.47
N THR A 262 4.24 -23.46 6.21
CA THR A 262 4.85 -22.40 5.39
C THR A 262 3.86 -21.24 5.24
N VAL A 263 4.36 -20.02 5.23
CA VAL A 263 3.57 -18.79 5.10
C VAL A 263 3.87 -18.11 3.78
N ILE A 264 2.82 -17.73 3.06
CA ILE A 264 2.88 -16.89 1.86
C ILE A 264 2.14 -15.59 2.15
N ILE A 265 2.79 -14.45 1.91
CA ILE A 265 2.16 -13.12 1.95
C ILE A 265 2.15 -12.57 0.52
N ASP A 266 0.96 -12.48 -0.08
CA ASP A 266 0.75 -11.89 -1.40
C ASP A 266 0.42 -10.40 -1.25
N VAL A 267 1.44 -9.55 -1.37
CA VAL A 267 1.28 -8.09 -1.27
C VAL A 267 0.70 -7.50 -2.57
N ALA A 268 0.74 -8.26 -3.67
CA ALA A 268 0.23 -7.83 -4.97
C ALA A 268 -1.30 -7.92 -5.08
N ILE A 269 -2.00 -8.31 -4.01
CA ILE A 269 -3.44 -8.60 -4.02
C ILE A 269 -4.31 -7.43 -4.48
N ASP A 270 -3.95 -6.19 -4.15
CA ASP A 270 -4.68 -4.99 -4.55
C ASP A 270 -4.80 -4.85 -6.09
N GLN A 271 -3.90 -5.50 -6.84
CA GLN A 271 -3.92 -5.57 -8.31
C GLN A 271 -4.28 -6.96 -8.83
N GLY A 272 -4.79 -7.85 -7.99
CA GLY A 272 -5.27 -9.18 -8.37
C GLY A 272 -4.40 -10.34 -7.92
N GLY A 273 -3.28 -10.08 -7.25
CA GLY A 273 -2.40 -11.08 -6.63
C GLY A 273 -1.49 -11.82 -7.60
N CYS A 274 -0.39 -12.36 -7.07
CA CYS A 274 0.60 -13.15 -7.81
C CYS A 274 0.59 -14.64 -7.44
N VAL A 275 -0.27 -15.05 -6.51
CA VAL A 275 -0.54 -16.45 -6.17
C VAL A 275 -1.74 -16.96 -6.97
N GLU A 276 -1.63 -18.18 -7.52
CA GLU A 276 -2.70 -18.77 -8.33
C GLU A 276 -4.02 -18.87 -7.54
N LYS A 277 -5.13 -18.36 -8.15
CA LYS A 277 -6.49 -18.37 -7.57
C LYS A 277 -6.56 -17.77 -6.16
N VAL A 278 -5.71 -16.80 -5.86
CA VAL A 278 -5.76 -16.07 -4.58
C VAL A 278 -7.05 -15.23 -4.51
N LYS A 279 -7.58 -15.10 -3.30
CA LYS A 279 -8.68 -14.19 -2.97
C LYS A 279 -8.20 -13.24 -1.88
N ALA A 280 -8.69 -12.00 -1.92
CA ALA A 280 -8.36 -11.03 -0.90
C ALA A 280 -8.82 -11.48 0.49
N ASN A 281 -7.95 -11.29 1.46
CA ASN A 281 -8.22 -11.46 2.88
C ASN A 281 -8.50 -10.11 3.54
N THR A 282 -9.03 -10.15 4.76
CA THR A 282 -9.20 -8.99 5.65
C THR A 282 -8.23 -9.08 6.82
N HIS A 283 -8.12 -8.00 7.61
CA HIS A 283 -7.29 -8.04 8.83
C HIS A 283 -7.86 -8.99 9.90
N SER A 284 -9.18 -9.21 9.92
CA SER A 284 -9.87 -10.13 10.85
C SER A 284 -9.78 -11.60 10.39
N GLU A 285 -9.70 -11.84 9.08
CA GLU A 285 -9.50 -13.16 8.47
C GLU A 285 -8.25 -13.12 7.60
N PRO A 286 -7.04 -13.15 8.23
CA PRO A 286 -5.81 -12.70 7.58
C PRO A 286 -5.21 -13.68 6.59
N PHE A 287 -5.64 -14.92 6.56
CA PHE A 287 -5.14 -15.95 5.63
C PHE A 287 -6.17 -17.05 5.36
N THR A 288 -5.92 -17.81 4.30
CA THR A 288 -6.57 -19.08 4.00
C THR A 288 -5.53 -20.21 4.04
N VAL A 289 -5.94 -21.43 4.37
CA VAL A 289 -5.04 -22.60 4.38
C VAL A 289 -5.22 -23.41 3.11
N ARG A 290 -4.11 -23.67 2.38
CA ARG A 290 -4.08 -24.50 1.17
C ARG A 290 -2.99 -25.56 1.30
N ALA A 291 -3.35 -26.83 1.23
CA ALA A 291 -2.42 -27.97 1.41
C ALA A 291 -1.55 -27.85 2.70
N GLY A 292 -2.08 -27.20 3.76
CA GLY A 292 -1.36 -26.95 5.00
C GLY A 292 -0.46 -25.70 4.99
N VAL A 293 -0.44 -24.93 3.90
CA VAL A 293 0.28 -23.66 3.76
C VAL A 293 -0.66 -22.49 4.06
N LEU A 294 -0.22 -21.54 4.86
CA LEU A 294 -0.98 -20.31 5.16
C LEU A 294 -0.76 -19.30 4.03
N VAL A 295 -1.82 -18.96 3.31
CA VAL A 295 -1.78 -18.00 2.20
C VAL A 295 -2.53 -16.74 2.63
N SER A 296 -1.79 -15.69 2.88
CA SER A 296 -2.29 -14.37 3.28
C SER A 296 -2.21 -13.40 2.10
N ALA A 297 -3.34 -12.79 1.80
CA ALA A 297 -3.48 -11.79 0.75
C ALA A 297 -4.35 -10.64 1.28
N ILE A 298 -3.89 -10.00 2.35
CA ILE A 298 -4.63 -8.92 3.01
C ILE A 298 -4.59 -7.68 2.11
N ALA A 299 -5.77 -7.29 1.63
CA ALA A 299 -5.92 -6.04 0.90
C ALA A 299 -5.64 -4.84 1.81
N ASN A 300 -5.01 -3.81 1.23
CA ASN A 300 -4.75 -2.57 1.95
C ASN A 300 -3.86 -2.73 3.20
N LEU A 301 -2.79 -3.53 3.12
CA LEU A 301 -1.85 -3.74 4.23
C LEU A 301 -1.46 -2.46 4.98
N PRO A 302 -1.12 -1.31 4.32
CA PRO A 302 -0.76 -0.08 5.01
C PRO A 302 -1.86 0.50 5.92
N GLY A 303 -3.13 0.13 5.70
CA GLY A 303 -4.24 0.50 6.58
C GLY A 303 -4.12 -0.04 8.00
N ALA A 304 -3.34 -1.09 8.23
CA ALA A 304 -3.08 -1.65 9.56
C ALA A 304 -2.30 -0.71 10.50
N VAL A 305 -1.57 0.25 9.94
CA VAL A 305 -0.77 1.23 10.70
C VAL A 305 -1.10 2.65 10.26
N PRO A 306 -2.37 3.10 10.49
CA PRO A 306 -2.89 4.32 9.88
C PRO A 306 -2.08 5.55 10.27
N LYS A 307 -1.60 5.65 11.51
CA LYS A 307 -0.77 6.79 11.95
C LYS A 307 0.52 6.93 11.13
N THR A 308 1.30 5.86 11.03
CA THR A 308 2.54 5.85 10.23
C THR A 308 2.24 6.12 8.76
N SER A 309 1.20 5.47 8.22
CA SER A 309 0.81 5.60 6.83
C SER A 309 0.35 7.01 6.48
N SER A 310 -0.42 7.67 7.35
CA SER A 310 -0.87 9.05 7.12
C SER A 310 0.27 10.05 7.18
N ILE A 311 1.23 9.89 8.10
CA ILE A 311 2.41 10.75 8.19
C ILE A 311 3.22 10.66 6.88
N GLU A 312 3.53 9.46 6.44
CA GLU A 312 4.37 9.26 5.26
C GLU A 312 3.65 9.62 3.94
N LEU A 313 2.34 9.32 3.85
CA LEU A 313 1.53 9.73 2.70
C LEU A 313 1.40 11.25 2.63
N SER A 314 1.00 11.87 3.72
CA SER A 314 0.81 13.32 3.79
C SER A 314 2.11 14.07 3.44
N ARG A 315 3.28 13.58 3.92
CA ARG A 315 4.59 14.13 3.54
C ARG A 315 4.83 14.07 2.04
N ALA A 316 4.50 12.95 1.42
CA ALA A 316 4.67 12.78 -0.02
C ALA A 316 3.68 13.62 -0.85
N LEU A 317 2.47 13.83 -0.35
CA LEU A 317 1.43 14.59 -1.04
C LEU A 317 1.70 16.11 -1.09
N GLN A 318 2.47 16.69 -0.14
CA GLN A 318 2.66 18.13 -0.02
C GLN A 318 3.05 18.80 -1.34
N LYS A 319 4.08 18.29 -2.03
CA LYS A 319 4.54 18.81 -3.31
C LYS A 319 3.41 18.90 -4.35
N TYR A 320 2.57 17.89 -4.40
CA TYR A 320 1.50 17.78 -5.40
C TYR A 320 0.29 18.62 -5.03
N VAL A 321 0.02 18.79 -3.74
CA VAL A 321 -1.00 19.76 -3.27
C VAL A 321 -0.60 21.17 -3.63
N TYR A 322 0.69 21.55 -3.50
CA TYR A 322 1.17 22.84 -3.99
C TYR A 322 0.89 23.02 -5.49
N PHE A 323 1.19 22.04 -6.34
CA PHE A 323 0.88 22.11 -7.77
C PHE A 323 -0.61 22.30 -8.03
N LEU A 324 -1.46 21.60 -7.29
CA LEU A 324 -2.92 21.76 -7.42
C LEU A 324 -3.39 23.17 -7.02
N LEU A 325 -2.68 23.85 -6.13
CA LEU A 325 -3.00 25.21 -5.68
C LEU A 325 -2.48 26.27 -6.65
N GLU A 326 -1.35 26.06 -7.29
CA GLU A 326 -0.70 27.02 -8.20
C GLU A 326 -1.29 26.99 -9.61
N GLU A 327 -1.71 25.82 -10.12
CA GLU A 327 -2.23 25.69 -11.49
C GLU A 327 -3.74 25.84 -11.57
N ASP A 328 -4.21 26.53 -12.61
CA ASP A 328 -5.63 26.56 -13.01
C ASP A 328 -5.94 25.30 -13.79
N LEU A 329 -6.28 24.23 -13.06
CA LEU A 329 -6.57 22.91 -13.64
C LEU A 329 -7.79 22.91 -14.58
N CYS A 330 -8.61 23.96 -14.57
CA CYS A 330 -9.80 24.07 -15.42
C CYS A 330 -9.52 24.62 -16.83
N GLU A 331 -8.36 25.21 -17.09
CA GLU A 331 -8.04 25.81 -18.39
C GLU A 331 -7.17 24.95 -19.31
N ASN A 332 -6.59 23.83 -18.83
CA ASN A 332 -5.56 23.09 -19.58
C ASN A 332 -5.90 21.63 -19.93
N TYR A 333 -7.17 21.18 -19.76
CA TYR A 333 -7.57 19.82 -20.17
C TYR A 333 -8.95 19.80 -20.86
#